data_af749b9fd3c2830ebffbe777b137700b
#
_entry.id   af749b9fd3c2830ebffbe777b137700b
#
_cell.length_a   1.000
_cell.length_b   1.000
_cell.length_c   1.000
_cell.angle_alpha   90.00
_cell.angle_beta   90.00
_cell.angle_gamma   90.00
#
_symmetry.space_group_name_H-M   'P 1'
#
loop_
_entity.id
_entity.type
_entity.pdbx_description
1 polymer ?
#
loop_
_entity_poly.entity_id
_entity_poly.type
_entity_poly.pdbx_seq_one_letter_code
_entity_poly.pdbx_strand_id
1 'polypeptide(L)'
;MLDGEFIEHVCDHSDRSAWNCMTLIAGKNATTTGQVLVAHNEDDDVYCKVYRGDVPQMNWQAGSVIPAENGRALIPQIEHTHGYLWVEVKAGMYGLSNADTYFNDAGILIVSNSCKVSK
;
A
#
# COMPACT_ATOMS: atom_id res chain seq x y z
N MET A 1 -17.75 -0.97 -8.23
CA MET A 1 -17.07 0.30 -7.95
C MET A 1 -16.79 0.27 -6.46
N LEU A 2 -15.54 0.20 -6.04
CA LEU A 2 -15.17 0.13 -4.63
C LEU A 2 -15.28 1.56 -4.08
N ASP A 3 -16.12 1.76 -3.07
CA ASP A 3 -16.24 3.05 -2.39
C ASP A 3 -15.00 3.23 -1.51
N GLY A 4 -14.01 3.96 -2.02
CA GLY A 4 -12.82 4.33 -1.28
C GLY A 4 -13.01 5.68 -0.61
N GLU A 5 -12.61 5.80 0.66
CA GLU A 5 -12.54 7.09 1.34
C GLU A 5 -11.33 7.87 0.81
N PHE A 6 -11.57 9.11 0.38
CA PHE A 6 -10.53 9.99 -0.16
C PHE A 6 -9.96 10.85 0.97
N ILE A 7 -8.66 10.75 1.19
CA ILE A 7 -7.92 11.62 2.09
C ILE A 7 -6.95 12.45 1.25
N GLU A 8 -7.20 13.74 1.14
CA GLU A 8 -6.28 14.65 0.46
C GLU A 8 -5.18 15.07 1.43
N HIS A 9 -3.94 14.73 1.13
CA HIS A 9 -2.77 15.18 1.85
C HIS A 9 -1.89 16.02 0.92
N VAL A 10 -1.59 17.24 1.35
CA VAL A 10 -0.68 18.15 0.63
C VAL A 10 0.66 18.13 1.36
N CYS A 11 1.66 17.53 0.75
CA CYS A 11 3.03 17.60 1.24
C CYS A 11 3.71 18.81 0.59
N ASP A 12 4.11 19.79 1.38
CA ASP A 12 4.96 20.90 0.95
C ASP A 12 6.42 20.56 1.26
N HIS A 13 7.14 20.11 0.27
CA HIS A 13 8.57 19.82 0.38
C HIS A 13 9.38 20.87 -0.37
N SER A 14 9.73 21.94 0.31
CA SER A 14 10.64 22.97 -0.23
C SER A 14 12.10 22.50 -0.33
N ASP A 15 12.47 21.37 0.29
CA ASP A 15 13.80 20.78 0.24
C ASP A 15 13.77 19.37 -0.36
N ARG A 16 14.21 19.25 -1.60
CA ARG A 16 14.21 18.00 -2.41
C ARG A 16 15.32 17.00 -2.04
N SER A 17 16.05 17.19 -0.93
CA SER A 17 17.23 16.40 -0.63
C SER A 17 16.98 15.11 0.17
N ALA A 18 15.79 14.91 0.73
CA ALA A 18 15.53 13.83 1.65
C ALA A 18 14.21 13.07 1.32
N TRP A 19 14.27 12.19 0.36
CA TRP A 19 13.22 11.20 0.12
C TRP A 19 13.46 10.00 1.05
N ASN A 20 12.71 9.89 2.12
CA ASN A 20 12.92 8.86 3.13
C ASN A 20 11.56 8.32 3.61
N CYS A 21 11.04 7.34 2.89
CA CYS A 21 9.96 6.52 3.44
C CYS A 21 10.42 5.87 4.74
N MET A 22 9.57 5.87 5.76
CA MET A 22 9.90 5.28 7.05
C MET A 22 8.77 4.40 7.55
N THR A 23 9.14 3.23 8.03
CA THR A 23 8.22 2.31 8.71
C THR A 23 8.66 2.11 10.15
N LEU A 24 7.74 2.28 11.08
CA LEU A 24 7.93 2.01 12.51
C LEU A 24 7.06 0.84 12.91
N ILE A 25 7.62 -0.12 13.64
CA ILE A 25 6.91 -1.29 14.12
C ILE A 25 7.12 -1.43 15.62
N ALA A 26 6.03 -1.48 16.39
CA ALA A 26 6.05 -1.85 17.78
C ALA A 26 5.46 -3.25 17.95
N GLY A 27 6.29 -4.19 18.39
CA GLY A 27 5.87 -5.57 18.61
C GLY A 27 4.99 -5.74 19.83
N LYS A 28 4.39 -6.91 20.01
CA LYS A 28 3.43 -7.23 21.10
C LYS A 28 3.95 -6.91 22.49
N ASN A 29 5.24 -7.09 22.74
CA ASN A 29 5.87 -6.84 24.04
C ASN A 29 6.21 -5.35 24.29
N ALA A 30 6.09 -4.52 23.27
CA ALA A 30 6.35 -3.07 23.33
C ALA A 30 5.07 -2.23 23.41
N THR A 31 3.90 -2.88 23.47
CA THR A 31 2.60 -2.21 23.53
C THR A 31 1.85 -2.61 24.79
N THR A 32 1.10 -1.70 25.36
CA THR A 32 0.29 -1.97 26.56
C THR A 32 -0.89 -2.89 26.31
N THR A 33 -1.33 -2.98 25.05
CA THR A 33 -2.47 -3.81 24.63
C THR A 33 -2.06 -5.18 24.11
N GLY A 34 -0.76 -5.45 23.95
CA GLY A 34 -0.25 -6.68 23.33
C GLY A 34 -0.51 -6.77 21.82
N GLN A 35 -0.92 -5.69 21.20
CA GLN A 35 -1.12 -5.60 19.75
C GLN A 35 0.17 -5.13 19.06
N VAL A 36 0.36 -5.57 17.82
CA VAL A 36 1.40 -4.99 16.96
C VAL A 36 0.88 -3.67 16.40
N LEU A 37 1.67 -2.60 16.55
CA LEU A 37 1.39 -1.31 15.95
C LEU A 37 2.37 -1.07 14.82
N VAL A 38 1.86 -0.60 13.69
CA VAL A 38 2.68 -0.20 12.55
C VAL A 38 2.29 1.20 12.12
N ALA A 39 3.27 2.04 11.92
CA ALA A 39 3.13 3.35 11.30
C ALA A 39 4.03 3.41 10.08
N HIS A 40 3.54 3.98 9.02
CA HIS A 40 4.28 4.17 7.78
C HIS A 40 4.06 5.58 7.27
N ASN A 41 5.13 6.23 6.80
CA ASN A 41 5.03 7.44 6.03
C ASN A 41 5.71 7.24 4.67
N GLU A 42 5.09 7.79 3.66
CA GLU A 42 5.61 7.87 2.30
C GLU A 42 6.03 9.31 2.03
N ASP A 43 7.32 9.50 1.74
CA ASP A 43 7.87 10.79 1.33
C ASP A 43 8.00 10.80 -0.18
N ASP A 44 7.05 11.45 -0.86
CA ASP A 44 7.07 11.60 -2.31
C ASP A 44 7.24 13.08 -2.72
N ASP A 45 7.69 13.29 -3.96
CA ASP A 45 8.21 14.57 -4.47
C ASP A 45 7.12 15.60 -4.79
N VAL A 46 5.82 15.28 -4.73
CA VAL A 46 4.78 16.16 -5.27
C VAL A 46 3.43 15.87 -4.61
N TYR A 47 2.46 16.72 -4.89
CA TYR A 47 1.06 16.49 -4.56
C TYR A 47 0.69 15.02 -4.76
N CYS A 48 0.60 14.31 -3.67
CA CYS A 48 0.10 12.96 -3.70
C CYS A 48 -1.34 12.92 -3.19
N LYS A 49 -2.14 12.07 -3.82
CA LYS A 49 -3.47 11.73 -3.34
C LYS A 49 -3.40 10.33 -2.75
N VAL A 50 -3.84 10.22 -1.52
CA VAL A 50 -3.89 8.95 -0.82
C VAL A 50 -5.30 8.39 -0.92
N TYR A 51 -5.42 7.15 -1.39
CA TYR A 51 -6.67 6.41 -1.45
C TYR A 51 -6.60 5.23 -0.49
N ARG A 52 -7.67 5.01 0.22
CA ARG A 52 -7.88 3.82 1.02
C ARG A 52 -9.00 3.01 0.41
N GLY A 53 -8.80 1.71 0.30
CA GLY A 53 -9.82 0.78 -0.14
C GLY A 53 -9.92 -0.43 0.77
N ASP A 54 -11.12 -0.93 0.95
CA ASP A 54 -11.40 -2.18 1.64
C ASP A 54 -11.91 -3.19 0.62
N VAL A 55 -11.27 -4.36 0.57
CA VAL A 55 -11.64 -5.46 -0.31
C VAL A 55 -12.12 -6.62 0.56
N PRO A 56 -13.34 -7.12 0.40
CA PRO A 56 -13.83 -8.24 1.17
C PRO A 56 -13.13 -9.55 0.77
N GLN A 57 -13.26 -10.58 1.60
CA GLN A 57 -12.90 -11.94 1.22
C GLN A 57 -13.66 -12.34 -0.04
N MET A 58 -12.99 -13.02 -0.96
CA MET A 58 -13.57 -13.42 -2.22
C MET A 58 -13.21 -14.87 -2.57
N ASN A 59 -14.14 -15.55 -3.21
CA ASN A 59 -13.90 -16.84 -3.86
C ASN A 59 -13.81 -16.62 -5.36
N TRP A 60 -12.81 -17.20 -5.98
CA TRP A 60 -12.50 -17.07 -7.38
C TRP A 60 -12.70 -18.42 -8.08
N GLN A 61 -13.01 -18.36 -9.34
CA GLN A 61 -13.12 -19.59 -10.15
C GLN A 61 -11.74 -20.25 -10.26
N ALA A 62 -11.69 -21.57 -10.08
CA ALA A 62 -10.47 -22.36 -10.27
C ALA A 62 -9.86 -22.09 -11.66
N GLY A 63 -8.55 -21.90 -11.70
CA GLY A 63 -7.81 -21.61 -12.93
C GLY A 63 -7.95 -20.19 -13.48
N SER A 64 -8.62 -19.27 -12.77
CA SER A 64 -8.64 -17.86 -13.16
C SER A 64 -7.25 -17.22 -13.06
N VAL A 65 -7.04 -16.15 -13.81
CA VAL A 65 -5.77 -15.42 -13.86
C VAL A 65 -6.01 -13.92 -13.73
N ILE A 66 -5.05 -13.23 -13.17
CA ILE A 66 -5.00 -11.77 -13.09
C ILE A 66 -3.98 -11.27 -14.11
N PRO A 67 -4.33 -10.39 -15.05
CA PRO A 67 -3.34 -9.76 -15.90
C PRO A 67 -2.48 -8.82 -15.05
N ALA A 68 -1.17 -8.91 -15.18
CA ALA A 68 -0.28 -7.91 -14.61
C ALA A 68 -0.54 -6.54 -15.26
N GLU A 69 -0.25 -5.47 -14.56
CA GLU A 69 -0.56 -4.09 -14.94
C GLU A 69 -0.09 -3.73 -16.36
N ASN A 70 1.02 -4.28 -16.79
CA ASN A 70 1.56 -4.08 -18.15
C ASN A 70 1.01 -5.08 -19.19
N GLY A 71 0.11 -5.97 -18.81
CA GLY A 71 -0.48 -7.01 -19.67
C GLY A 71 0.51 -8.09 -20.16
N ARG A 72 1.76 -8.08 -19.70
CA ARG A 72 2.80 -9.01 -20.17
C ARG A 72 2.88 -10.32 -19.40
N ALA A 73 2.29 -10.36 -18.24
CA ALA A 73 2.26 -11.56 -17.40
C ALA A 73 0.84 -11.87 -16.96
N LEU A 74 0.55 -13.14 -16.81
CA LEU A 74 -0.68 -13.65 -16.19
C LEU A 74 -0.30 -14.26 -14.85
N ILE A 75 -0.91 -13.75 -13.79
CA ILE A 75 -0.66 -14.20 -12.42
C ILE A 75 -1.79 -15.20 -12.09
N PRO A 76 -1.49 -16.45 -11.73
CA PRO A 76 -2.52 -17.37 -11.30
C PRO A 76 -3.27 -16.81 -10.07
N GLN A 77 -4.58 -16.77 -10.15
CA GLN A 77 -5.44 -16.38 -9.04
C GLN A 77 -5.62 -17.58 -8.10
N ILE A 78 -5.45 -17.36 -6.80
CA ILE A 78 -5.82 -18.35 -5.79
C ILE A 78 -7.33 -18.41 -5.65
N GLU A 79 -7.88 -19.59 -5.32
CA GLU A 79 -9.33 -19.80 -5.27
C GLU A 79 -10.02 -19.03 -4.13
N HIS A 80 -9.30 -18.72 -3.06
CA HIS A 80 -9.82 -17.93 -1.95
C HIS A 80 -8.83 -16.85 -1.56
N THR A 81 -9.28 -15.58 -1.53
CA THR A 81 -8.50 -14.45 -1.05
C THR A 81 -9.05 -13.94 0.27
N HIS A 82 -8.16 -13.64 1.20
CA HIS A 82 -8.48 -12.90 2.41
C HIS A 82 -9.02 -11.51 2.08
N GLY A 83 -9.88 -10.99 2.94
CA GLY A 83 -10.22 -9.58 2.91
C GLY A 83 -8.99 -8.74 3.27
N TYR A 84 -8.85 -7.58 2.64
CA TYR A 84 -7.72 -6.70 2.90
C TYR A 84 -8.08 -5.23 2.75
N LEU A 85 -7.41 -4.44 3.55
CA LEU A 85 -7.32 -2.99 3.38
C LEU A 85 -6.07 -2.68 2.56
N TRP A 86 -6.18 -1.73 1.65
CA TRP A 86 -5.03 -1.21 0.91
C TRP A 86 -5.00 0.31 0.96
N VAL A 87 -3.80 0.83 0.86
CA VAL A 87 -3.53 2.27 0.71
C VAL A 87 -2.73 2.46 -0.56
N GLU A 88 -3.18 3.39 -1.39
CA GLU A 88 -2.56 3.72 -2.67
C GLU A 88 -2.18 5.19 -2.67
N VAL A 89 -0.96 5.48 -3.09
CA VAL A 89 -0.49 6.84 -3.31
C VAL A 89 -0.47 7.11 -4.82
N LYS A 90 -1.17 8.15 -5.26
CA LYS A 90 -1.13 8.62 -6.65
C LYS A 90 -0.34 9.92 -6.73
N ALA A 91 0.84 9.87 -7.31
CA ALA A 91 1.64 11.05 -7.60
C ALA A 91 1.01 11.86 -8.74
N GLY A 92 0.70 13.13 -8.47
CA GLY A 92 -0.22 13.94 -9.28
C GLY A 92 0.21 14.25 -10.70
N MET A 93 1.50 14.16 -11.05
CA MET A 93 1.99 14.61 -12.36
C MET A 93 2.16 13.47 -13.39
N TYR A 94 2.26 12.23 -12.96
CA TYR A 94 2.58 11.12 -13.87
C TYR A 94 1.54 10.01 -13.90
N GLY A 95 0.46 10.13 -13.13
CA GLY A 95 -0.57 9.09 -13.07
C GLY A 95 -0.06 7.73 -12.55
N LEU A 96 1.14 7.71 -11.98
CA LEU A 96 1.71 6.52 -11.39
C LEU A 96 0.97 6.23 -10.10
N SER A 97 0.37 5.06 -10.05
CA SER A 97 -0.34 4.55 -8.91
C SER A 97 0.53 3.46 -8.29
N ASN A 98 0.94 3.66 -7.06
CA ASN A 98 1.62 2.65 -6.28
C ASN A 98 0.75 2.28 -5.10
N ALA A 99 0.26 1.05 -5.09
CA ALA A 99 -0.31 0.50 -3.89
C ALA A 99 0.83 0.27 -2.90
N ASP A 100 0.84 1.07 -1.84
CA ASP A 100 1.96 1.20 -0.94
C ASP A 100 1.84 0.30 0.29
N THR A 101 0.63 0.10 0.76
CA THR A 101 0.37 -0.67 1.97
C THR A 101 -0.81 -1.61 1.78
N TYR A 102 -0.65 -2.86 2.24
CA TYR A 102 -1.70 -3.87 2.29
C TYR A 102 -1.75 -4.50 3.68
N PHE A 103 -2.94 -4.63 4.24
CA PHE A 103 -3.18 -5.32 5.49
C PHE A 103 -4.37 -6.24 5.36
N ASN A 104 -4.18 -7.55 5.57
CA ASN A 104 -5.25 -8.53 5.41
C ASN A 104 -5.83 -9.01 6.75
N ASP A 105 -6.99 -9.66 6.71
CA ASP A 105 -7.68 -10.20 7.88
C ASP A 105 -6.97 -11.40 8.52
N ALA A 106 -5.97 -11.98 7.85
CA ALA A 106 -5.05 -12.95 8.46
C ALA A 106 -3.93 -12.30 9.29
N GLY A 107 -3.91 -10.96 9.39
CA GLY A 107 -2.92 -10.21 10.15
C GLY A 107 -1.58 -10.02 9.46
N ILE A 108 -1.53 -10.17 8.14
CA ILE A 108 -0.32 -9.91 7.34
C ILE A 108 -0.36 -8.47 6.85
N LEU A 109 0.71 -7.73 7.14
CA LEU A 109 0.93 -6.38 6.65
C LEU A 109 2.12 -6.36 5.70
N ILE A 110 1.96 -5.70 4.57
CA ILE A 110 3.01 -5.41 3.59
C ILE A 110 3.05 -3.91 3.42
N VAL A 111 4.23 -3.32 3.54
CA VAL A 111 4.50 -1.90 3.26
C VAL A 111 5.66 -1.79 2.29
N SER A 112 5.59 -0.80 1.40
CA SER A 112 6.64 -0.50 0.44
C SER A 112 7.53 0.62 0.98
N ASN A 113 8.84 0.47 0.82
CA ASN A 113 9.79 1.55 1.09
C ASN A 113 10.74 1.65 -0.11
N SER A 114 10.76 2.80 -0.74
CA SER A 114 11.72 3.11 -1.78
C SER A 114 12.97 3.73 -1.17
N CYS A 115 14.14 3.26 -1.57
CA CYS A 115 15.40 3.88 -1.21
C CYS A 115 16.26 4.12 -2.44
N LYS A 116 16.96 5.25 -2.47
CA LYS A 116 17.97 5.50 -3.49
C LYS A 116 19.20 4.64 -3.18
N VAL A 117 19.59 3.81 -4.14
CA VAL A 117 20.86 3.11 -4.07
C VAL A 117 21.94 4.08 -4.56
N SER A 118 22.92 4.41 -3.72
CA SER A 118 24.13 5.11 -4.17
C SER A 118 24.87 4.23 -5.17
N LYS A 119 25.18 4.81 -6.33
CA LYS A 119 26.09 4.15 -7.31
C LYS A 119 27.50 4.10 -6.76
#